data_b6503b459a1b9b496c098e627b71f6fa
#
_entry.id   b6503b459a1b9b496c098e627b71f6fa
#
_cell.length_a   1.000
_cell.length_b   1.000
_cell.length_c   1.000
_cell.angle_alpha   90.00
_cell.angle_beta   90.00
_cell.angle_gamma   90.00
#
_symmetry.space_group_name_H-M   'P 1'
#
loop_
_entity.id
_entity.type
_entity.pdbx_description
1 polymer ?
#
loop_
_entity_poly.entity_id
_entity_poly.type
_entity_poly.pdbx_seq_one_letter_code
_entity_poly.pdbx_strand_id
1 'polypeptide(L)'
;MIVKPLVARWRPTHDPEIGSMVDVVDGYRGGNYGFFSAHAANTFSIAIYISLLMRQRLLTLFMVAWSLTNCYTRLYLGVHYPGDICVGLIWGGLVGYSVYRFYYCRLAVPASYPLRLCYIPMAILLLTILAAVTAAFFLT
;
A
#
# COMPACT_ATOMS: atom_id res chain seq x y z
N MET A 1 5.02 -15.05 -5.93
CA MET A 1 4.87 -13.80 -6.71
C MET A 1 5.68 -13.96 -7.98
N ILE A 2 5.03 -14.22 -9.12
CA ILE A 2 5.66 -14.65 -10.37
C ILE A 2 6.33 -13.48 -11.13
N VAL A 3 5.76 -12.27 -11.03
CA VAL A 3 6.22 -11.10 -11.82
C VAL A 3 7.64 -10.65 -11.47
N LYS A 4 8.04 -10.70 -10.19
CA LYS A 4 9.34 -10.21 -9.74
C LYS A 4 10.53 -10.95 -10.39
N PRO A 5 10.58 -12.29 -10.41
CA PRO A 5 11.66 -13.00 -11.08
C PRO A 5 11.59 -12.87 -12.62
N LEU A 6 10.41 -12.69 -13.22
CA LEU A 6 10.28 -12.50 -14.67
C LEU A 6 10.85 -11.16 -15.13
N VAL A 7 10.64 -10.08 -14.39
CA VAL A 7 11.21 -8.76 -14.72
C VAL A 7 12.65 -8.63 -14.26
N ALA A 8 13.03 -9.38 -13.19
CA ALA A 8 14.37 -9.45 -12.61
C ALA A 8 15.02 -8.08 -12.34
N ARG A 9 14.21 -7.02 -12.08
CA ARG A 9 14.72 -5.69 -11.75
C ARG A 9 15.21 -5.67 -10.31
N TRP A 10 16.49 -5.38 -10.12
CA TRP A 10 17.10 -5.24 -8.80
C TRP A 10 16.43 -4.16 -7.96
N ARG A 11 16.42 -4.34 -6.65
CA ARG A 11 16.10 -3.25 -5.71
C ARG A 11 17.28 -2.27 -5.62
N PRO A 12 17.04 -1.00 -5.26
CA PRO A 12 18.13 -0.05 -5.03
C PRO A 12 19.21 -0.61 -4.09
N THR A 13 18.81 -1.30 -3.01
CA THR A 13 19.72 -1.91 -2.02
C THR A 13 20.53 -3.12 -2.53
N HIS A 14 20.17 -3.70 -3.68
CA HIS A 14 20.84 -4.86 -4.30
C HIS A 14 21.38 -4.53 -5.70
N ASP A 15 21.19 -3.31 -6.15
CA ASP A 15 21.67 -2.86 -7.44
C ASP A 15 23.21 -2.86 -7.45
N PRO A 16 23.88 -3.49 -8.44
CA PRO A 16 25.34 -3.59 -8.51
C PRO A 16 26.05 -2.24 -8.57
N GLU A 17 25.40 -1.21 -9.14
CA GLU A 17 26.01 0.12 -9.33
C GLU A 17 25.80 1.04 -8.14
N ILE A 18 24.59 1.06 -7.58
CA ILE A 18 24.22 2.03 -6.53
C ILE A 18 23.98 1.42 -5.14
N GLY A 19 23.90 0.09 -5.04
CA GLY A 19 23.52 -0.61 -3.81
C GLY A 19 24.44 -0.34 -2.62
N SER A 20 25.72 0.01 -2.88
CA SER A 20 26.67 0.42 -1.84
C SER A 20 26.48 1.86 -1.37
N MET A 21 25.79 2.70 -2.15
CA MET A 21 25.51 4.11 -1.85
C MET A 21 24.15 4.33 -1.20
N VAL A 22 23.30 3.29 -1.15
CA VAL A 22 21.96 3.37 -0.55
C VAL A 22 22.09 3.18 0.95
N ASP A 23 21.69 4.21 1.71
CA ASP A 23 21.57 4.10 3.15
C ASP A 23 20.52 3.06 3.54
N VAL A 24 20.95 2.10 4.33
CA VAL A 24 20.09 0.98 4.75
C VAL A 24 19.71 1.18 6.22
N VAL A 25 18.42 1.32 6.48
CA VAL A 25 17.89 1.46 7.84
C VAL A 25 17.92 0.08 8.52
N ASP A 26 18.58 -0.03 9.66
CA ASP A 26 18.71 -1.25 10.48
C ASP A 26 19.16 -2.51 9.69
N GLY A 27 19.95 -2.33 8.63
CA GLY A 27 20.40 -3.43 7.78
C GLY A 27 19.31 -4.07 6.91
N TYR A 28 18.11 -3.50 6.86
CA TYR A 28 16.99 -4.06 6.10
C TYR A 28 17.15 -3.83 4.59
N ARG A 29 17.44 -4.86 3.83
CA ARG A 29 17.64 -4.80 2.37
C ARG A 29 16.46 -5.36 1.56
N GLY A 30 15.59 -6.14 2.17
CA GLY A 30 14.51 -6.85 1.48
C GLY A 30 15.03 -7.98 0.57
N GLY A 31 14.22 -8.48 -0.34
CA GLY A 31 14.65 -9.49 -1.33
C GLY A 31 15.24 -8.85 -2.58
N ASN A 32 15.88 -9.65 -3.44
CA ASN A 32 16.67 -9.18 -4.59
C ASN A 32 15.90 -8.32 -5.60
N TYR A 33 14.67 -8.71 -5.98
CA TYR A 33 13.92 -8.05 -7.03
C TYR A 33 12.78 -7.16 -6.48
N GLY A 34 12.64 -5.97 -7.06
CA GLY A 34 11.74 -4.90 -6.62
C GLY A 34 10.44 -4.78 -7.42
N PHE A 35 10.45 -5.05 -8.72
CA PHE A 35 9.36 -4.73 -9.63
C PHE A 35 8.18 -5.68 -9.51
N PHE A 36 6.99 -5.16 -9.42
CA PHE A 36 6.59 -3.85 -8.90
C PHE A 36 6.35 -3.93 -7.39
N SER A 37 6.10 -2.79 -6.71
CA SER A 37 5.86 -2.78 -5.28
C SER A 37 4.53 -3.43 -4.90
N ALA A 38 4.60 -4.61 -4.28
CA ALA A 38 3.41 -5.30 -3.78
C ALA A 38 2.72 -4.55 -2.64
N HIS A 39 3.48 -3.82 -1.82
CA HIS A 39 2.90 -2.98 -0.76
C HIS A 39 2.05 -1.87 -1.36
N ALA A 40 2.56 -1.15 -2.37
CA ALA A 40 1.81 -0.13 -3.07
C ALA A 40 0.54 -0.72 -3.71
N ALA A 41 0.67 -1.83 -4.44
CA ALA A 41 -0.46 -2.47 -5.11
C ALA A 41 -1.55 -2.92 -4.12
N ASN A 42 -1.17 -3.61 -3.05
CA ASN A 42 -2.13 -4.15 -2.09
C ASN A 42 -2.82 -3.04 -1.28
N THR A 43 -2.05 -2.08 -0.73
CA THR A 43 -2.65 -1.02 0.08
C THR A 43 -3.54 -0.10 -0.75
N PHE A 44 -3.14 0.21 -1.99
CA PHE A 44 -3.93 1.05 -2.87
C PHE A 44 -5.18 0.33 -3.40
N SER A 45 -5.12 -0.97 -3.68
CA SER A 45 -6.31 -1.74 -4.07
C SER A 45 -7.37 -1.75 -2.98
N ILE A 46 -6.95 -1.92 -1.72
CA ILE A 46 -7.85 -1.84 -0.55
C ILE A 46 -8.41 -0.42 -0.41
N ALA A 47 -7.57 0.60 -0.55
CA ALA A 47 -8.00 1.99 -0.46
C ALA A 47 -9.07 2.33 -1.51
N ILE A 48 -8.86 1.96 -2.77
CA ILE A 48 -9.82 2.18 -3.86
C ILE A 48 -11.10 1.37 -3.64
N TYR A 49 -10.99 0.09 -3.29
CA TYR A 49 -12.16 -0.76 -3.04
C TYR A 49 -13.07 -0.19 -1.94
N ILE A 50 -12.50 0.14 -0.78
CA ILE A 50 -13.25 0.68 0.37
C ILE A 50 -13.82 2.06 0.03
N SER A 51 -13.08 2.91 -0.65
CA SER A 51 -13.53 4.25 -1.06
C SER A 51 -14.75 4.19 -1.97
N LEU A 52 -14.73 3.31 -2.95
CA LEU A 52 -15.84 3.11 -3.89
C LEU A 52 -17.04 2.45 -3.22
N LEU A 53 -16.82 1.54 -2.27
CA LEU A 53 -17.86 0.85 -1.53
C LEU A 53 -18.58 1.78 -0.56
N MET A 54 -17.82 2.52 0.26
CA MET A 54 -18.36 3.35 1.34
C MET A 54 -18.83 4.73 0.86
N ARG A 55 -18.25 5.26 -0.23
CA ARG A 55 -18.59 6.57 -0.83
C ARG A 55 -18.54 7.74 0.15
N GLN A 56 -17.63 7.68 1.13
CA GLN A 56 -17.46 8.72 2.14
C GLN A 56 -16.13 9.44 1.92
N ARG A 57 -16.18 10.76 1.65
CA ARG A 57 -14.99 11.57 1.30
C ARG A 57 -13.89 11.51 2.36
N LEU A 58 -14.27 11.63 3.63
CA LEU A 58 -13.29 11.61 4.72
C LEU A 58 -12.57 10.26 4.80
N LEU A 59 -13.32 9.15 4.73
CA LEU A 59 -12.75 7.81 4.71
C LEU A 59 -11.84 7.61 3.49
N THR A 60 -12.24 8.09 2.32
CA THR A 60 -11.41 8.04 1.12
C THR A 60 -10.07 8.74 1.33
N LEU A 61 -10.08 9.96 1.90
CA LEU A 61 -8.85 10.70 2.19
C LEU A 61 -7.95 9.93 3.15
N PHE A 62 -8.51 9.35 4.21
CA PHE A 62 -7.75 8.53 5.16
C PHE A 62 -7.14 7.29 4.51
N MET A 63 -7.90 6.55 3.70
CA MET A 63 -7.43 5.33 3.05
C MET A 63 -6.33 5.62 2.01
N VAL A 64 -6.49 6.70 1.24
CA VAL A 64 -5.47 7.13 0.27
C VAL A 64 -4.21 7.61 1.01
N ALA A 65 -4.35 8.43 2.04
CA ALA A 65 -3.21 8.90 2.85
C ALA A 65 -2.45 7.72 3.48
N TRP A 66 -3.16 6.75 4.05
CA TRP A 66 -2.56 5.53 4.59
C TRP A 66 -1.77 4.75 3.52
N SER A 67 -2.34 4.57 2.33
CA SER A 67 -1.66 3.87 1.23
C SER A 67 -0.41 4.63 0.78
N LEU A 68 -0.49 5.95 0.64
CA LEU A 68 0.66 6.80 0.26
C LEU A 68 1.75 6.79 1.33
N THR A 69 1.38 6.79 2.61
CA THR A 69 2.35 6.64 3.72
C THR A 69 3.09 5.30 3.62
N ASN A 70 2.38 4.21 3.34
CA ASN A 70 3.02 2.91 3.08
C ASN A 70 3.96 2.95 1.87
N CYS A 71 3.59 3.65 0.80
CA CYS A 71 4.47 3.84 -0.36
C CYS A 71 5.72 4.62 0.01
N TYR A 72 5.57 5.70 0.77
CA TYR A 72 6.69 6.50 1.25
C TYR A 72 7.66 5.68 2.10
N THR A 73 7.18 4.83 3.02
CA THR A 73 8.06 3.98 3.81
C THR A 73 8.92 3.04 2.95
N ARG A 74 8.42 2.61 1.78
CA ARG A 74 9.20 1.76 0.86
C ARG A 74 10.30 2.53 0.15
N LEU A 75 10.06 3.80 -0.15
CA LEU A 75 11.09 4.71 -0.69
C LEU A 75 12.13 5.05 0.37
N TYR A 76 11.66 5.41 1.57
CA TYR A 76 12.53 5.74 2.71
C TYR A 76 13.49 4.59 3.07
N LEU A 77 13.00 3.35 3.06
CA LEU A 77 13.82 2.15 3.30
C LEU A 77 14.75 1.80 2.11
N GLY A 78 14.75 2.56 1.02
CA GLY A 78 15.57 2.30 -0.16
C GLY A 78 15.27 0.98 -0.88
N VAL A 79 14.12 0.33 -0.60
CA VAL A 79 13.82 -1.01 -1.15
C VAL A 79 13.03 -0.99 -2.45
N HIS A 80 12.58 0.16 -2.92
CA HIS A 80 11.86 0.33 -4.18
C HIS A 80 12.22 1.63 -4.88
N TYR A 81 12.29 1.60 -6.21
CA TYR A 81 12.34 2.81 -7.02
C TYR A 81 10.96 3.47 -7.09
N PRO A 82 10.90 4.81 -7.32
CA PRO A 82 9.62 5.51 -7.52
C PRO A 82 8.75 4.87 -8.62
N GLY A 83 9.37 4.40 -9.70
CA GLY A 83 8.67 3.69 -10.77
C GLY A 83 7.99 2.39 -10.33
N ASP A 84 8.58 1.64 -9.39
CA ASP A 84 7.97 0.43 -8.83
C ASP A 84 6.70 0.75 -8.04
N ILE A 85 6.71 1.89 -7.37
CA ILE A 85 5.56 2.40 -6.61
C ILE A 85 4.46 2.85 -7.57
N CYS A 86 4.79 3.66 -8.59
CA CYS A 86 3.82 4.13 -9.58
C CYS A 86 3.09 2.98 -10.27
N VAL A 87 3.84 1.98 -10.76
CA VAL A 87 3.24 0.80 -11.38
C VAL A 87 2.40 0.01 -10.37
N GLY A 88 2.87 -0.10 -9.11
CA GLY A 88 2.12 -0.73 -8.04
C GLY A 88 0.79 -0.02 -7.75
N LEU A 89 0.77 1.32 -7.72
CA LEU A 89 -0.45 2.12 -7.54
C LEU A 89 -1.43 1.93 -8.70
N ILE A 90 -0.94 2.00 -9.95
CA ILE A 90 -1.80 1.80 -11.14
C ILE A 90 -2.43 0.40 -11.08
N TRP A 91 -1.62 -0.63 -10.86
CA TRP A 91 -2.11 -2.00 -10.76
C TRP A 91 -3.08 -2.20 -9.60
N GLY A 92 -2.77 -1.65 -8.42
CA GLY A 92 -3.64 -1.67 -7.26
C GLY A 92 -4.98 -0.98 -7.51
N GLY A 93 -4.96 0.17 -8.19
CA GLY A 93 -6.17 0.89 -8.60
C GLY A 93 -7.07 0.05 -9.53
N LEU A 94 -6.46 -0.57 -10.55
CA LEU A 94 -7.18 -1.44 -11.49
C LEU A 94 -7.81 -2.66 -10.77
N VAL A 95 -7.05 -3.31 -9.89
CA VAL A 95 -7.55 -4.47 -9.12
C VAL A 95 -8.67 -4.04 -8.18
N GLY A 96 -8.47 -2.98 -7.39
CA GLY A 96 -9.49 -2.49 -6.45
C GLY A 96 -10.79 -2.09 -7.15
N TYR A 97 -10.70 -1.40 -8.28
CA TYR A 97 -11.86 -1.06 -9.13
C TYR A 97 -12.54 -2.31 -9.70
N SER A 98 -11.77 -3.26 -10.22
CA SER A 98 -12.31 -4.50 -10.82
C SER A 98 -13.05 -5.34 -9.78
N VAL A 99 -12.48 -5.50 -8.58
CA VAL A 99 -13.12 -6.21 -7.48
C VAL A 99 -14.41 -5.51 -7.05
N TYR A 100 -14.38 -4.17 -6.92
CA TYR A 100 -15.59 -3.39 -6.64
C TYR A 100 -16.67 -3.60 -7.71
N ARG A 101 -16.33 -3.53 -9.00
CA ARG A 101 -17.27 -3.74 -10.11
C ARG A 101 -17.88 -5.14 -10.08
N PHE A 102 -17.04 -6.17 -9.87
CA PHE A 102 -17.50 -7.54 -9.77
C PHE A 102 -18.47 -7.71 -8.59
N TYR A 103 -18.11 -7.20 -7.42
CA TYR A 103 -18.92 -7.25 -6.21
C TYR A 103 -20.26 -6.51 -6.40
N TYR A 104 -20.20 -5.28 -6.91
CA TYR A 104 -21.40 -4.46 -7.15
C TYR A 104 -22.34 -5.09 -8.16
N CYS A 105 -21.83 -5.67 -9.24
CA CYS A 105 -22.65 -6.30 -10.29
C CYS A 105 -23.29 -7.62 -9.84
N ARG A 106 -22.69 -8.32 -8.88
CA ARG A 106 -23.14 -9.67 -8.47
C ARG A 106 -23.97 -9.70 -7.20
N LEU A 107 -23.81 -8.76 -6.29
CA LEU A 107 -24.36 -8.84 -4.92
C LEU A 107 -25.37 -7.75 -4.57
N ALA A 108 -25.87 -6.96 -5.54
CA ALA A 108 -26.87 -5.91 -5.33
C ALA A 108 -26.57 -5.04 -4.07
N VAL A 109 -25.36 -4.52 -3.98
CA VAL A 109 -24.87 -3.75 -2.82
C VAL A 109 -25.69 -2.47 -2.63
N PRO A 110 -26.04 -2.07 -1.39
CA PRO A 110 -26.73 -0.82 -1.11
C PRO A 110 -26.01 0.39 -1.71
N ALA A 111 -26.78 1.38 -2.17
CA ALA A 111 -26.22 2.58 -2.79
C ALA A 111 -25.29 3.40 -1.87
N SER A 112 -25.48 3.27 -0.54
CA SER A 112 -24.60 3.89 0.47
C SER A 112 -24.64 3.11 1.77
N TYR A 113 -23.51 3.12 2.49
CA TYR A 113 -23.43 2.60 3.84
C TYR A 113 -23.64 3.73 4.87
N PRO A 114 -24.27 3.45 6.01
CA PRO A 114 -24.44 4.47 7.05
C PRO A 114 -23.08 4.90 7.61
N LEU A 115 -22.95 6.20 7.89
CA LEU A 115 -21.69 6.84 8.31
C LEU A 115 -21.05 6.12 9.52
N ARG A 116 -21.87 5.61 10.44
CA ARG A 116 -21.42 4.84 11.61
C ARG A 116 -20.55 3.62 11.26
N LEU A 117 -20.79 2.96 10.13
CA LEU A 117 -19.98 1.83 9.69
C LEU A 117 -18.60 2.28 9.17
N CYS A 118 -18.46 3.54 8.75
CA CYS A 118 -17.18 4.09 8.30
C CYS A 118 -16.22 4.36 9.47
N TYR A 119 -16.75 4.57 10.69
CA TYR A 119 -15.91 4.80 11.87
C TYR A 119 -15.14 3.56 12.30
N ILE A 120 -15.66 2.35 12.05
CA ILE A 120 -14.99 1.10 12.42
C ILE A 120 -13.64 0.95 11.73
N PRO A 121 -13.52 0.99 10.39
CA PRO A 121 -12.23 0.89 9.71
C PRO A 121 -11.32 2.08 10.02
N MET A 122 -11.86 3.27 10.25
CA MET A 122 -11.07 4.44 10.68
C MET A 122 -10.48 4.24 12.07
N ALA A 123 -11.25 3.73 13.02
CA ALA A 123 -10.79 3.45 14.39
C ALA A 123 -9.72 2.35 14.38
N ILE A 124 -9.93 1.27 13.63
CA ILE A 124 -8.93 0.19 13.49
C ILE A 124 -7.63 0.74 12.91
N LEU A 125 -7.70 1.55 11.85
CA LEU A 125 -6.53 2.15 11.23
C LEU A 125 -5.80 3.07 12.22
N LEU A 126 -6.51 3.90 12.98
CA LEU A 126 -5.92 4.79 13.98
C LEU A 126 -5.23 4.00 15.09
N LEU A 127 -5.89 2.94 15.59
CA LEU A 127 -5.33 2.06 16.62
C LEU A 127 -4.07 1.33 16.13
N THR A 128 -4.04 0.87 14.88
CA THR A 128 -2.85 0.21 14.32
C THR A 128 -1.69 1.19 14.14
N ILE A 129 -1.95 2.43 13.72
CA ILE A 129 -0.92 3.46 13.64
C ILE A 129 -0.39 3.80 15.05
N LEU A 130 -1.28 4.00 16.01
CA LEU A 130 -0.91 4.29 17.39
C LEU A 130 -0.07 3.15 17.99
N ALA A 131 -0.48 1.90 17.79
CA ALA A 131 0.28 0.74 18.26
C ALA A 131 1.66 0.65 17.60
N ALA A 132 1.77 0.95 16.30
CA ALA A 132 3.04 0.96 15.61
C ALA A 132 3.98 2.06 16.12
N VAL A 133 3.44 3.27 16.37
CA VAL A 133 4.22 4.39 16.93
C VAL A 133 4.68 4.09 18.35
N THR A 134 3.81 3.55 19.21
CA THR A 134 4.18 3.17 20.58
C THR A 134 5.22 2.06 20.59
N ALA A 135 5.05 1.03 19.75
CA ALA A 135 6.06 -0.04 19.63
C ALA A 135 7.42 0.51 19.17
N ALA A 136 7.44 1.41 18.19
CA ALA A 136 8.67 2.05 17.74
C ALA A 136 9.34 2.86 18.85
N PHE A 137 8.56 3.57 19.68
CA PHE A 137 9.08 4.37 20.78
C PHE A 137 9.67 3.54 21.93
N PHE A 138 9.12 2.35 22.20
CA PHE A 138 9.60 1.47 23.27
C PHE A 138 10.70 0.49 22.83
N LEU A 139 10.96 0.35 21.51
CA LEU A 139 11.98 -0.53 20.96
C LEU A 139 13.27 0.19 20.56
N THR A 140 13.26 1.53 20.59
CA THR A 140 14.46 2.39 20.44
C THR A 140 15.01 2.80 21.80
#